data_4a2b33f6443cd4129346919c7fc23ff6
#
_entry.id   4a2b33f6443cd4129346919c7fc23ff6
#
_cell.length_a   1.000
_cell.length_b   1.000
_cell.length_c   1.000
_cell.angle_alpha   90.00
_cell.angle_beta   90.00
_cell.angle_gamma   90.00
#
_symmetry.space_group_name_H-M   'P 1'
#
loop_
_entity.id
_entity.type
_entity.pdbx_description
1 polymer ?
#
loop_
_entity_poly.entity_id
_entity_poly.type
_entity_poly.pdbx_seq_one_letter_code
_entity_poly.pdbx_strand_id
1 'polypeptide(L)'
;MRHPRLAPFWKESGAEEMTGLFRRGCFKKHRVSDLTPEQRKHIFGSRFHHKIKRHTKTGIIKSLKIRLVVMGNNMTKGEDFTDAFAPVQRATAGRILMSMAAAMDMEMHCVDFSQAFIQALWDDLPEDVPQ
;
A
#
# COMPACT_ATOMS: atom_id res chain seq x y z
N MET A 1 21.09 4.90 -2.77
CA MET A 1 21.57 4.68 -1.40
C MET A 1 22.11 3.27 -1.28
N ARG A 2 23.42 3.08 -1.52
CA ARG A 2 24.03 1.73 -1.52
C ARG A 2 25.04 1.65 -0.39
N HIS A 3 24.54 1.62 0.86
CA HIS A 3 25.44 1.33 1.98
C HIS A 3 25.61 -0.21 2.02
N PRO A 4 26.83 -0.75 1.81
CA PRO A 4 27.05 -2.20 1.67
C PRO A 4 26.51 -3.01 2.83
N ARG A 5 26.61 -2.50 4.06
CA ARG A 5 26.11 -3.17 5.27
C ARG A 5 24.60 -3.30 5.35
N LEU A 6 23.83 -2.47 4.63
CA LEU A 6 22.36 -2.50 4.63
C LEU A 6 21.77 -3.26 3.44
N ALA A 7 22.61 -3.64 2.48
CA ALA A 7 22.16 -4.33 1.26
C ALA A 7 21.43 -5.67 1.52
N PRO A 8 21.88 -6.54 2.44
CA PRO A 8 21.16 -7.77 2.76
C PRO A 8 19.77 -7.53 3.31
N PHE A 9 19.62 -6.59 4.24
CA PHE A 9 18.32 -6.24 4.85
C PHE A 9 17.34 -5.62 3.84
N TRP A 10 17.85 -4.87 2.87
CA TRP A 10 17.02 -4.36 1.78
C TRP A 10 16.53 -5.49 0.86
N LYS A 11 17.37 -6.48 0.56
CA LYS A 11 16.95 -7.64 -0.22
C LYS A 11 15.86 -8.44 0.49
N GLU A 12 16.03 -8.69 1.78
CA GLU A 12 15.06 -9.38 2.62
C GLU A 12 13.72 -8.65 2.63
N SER A 13 13.71 -7.34 2.97
CA SER A 13 12.48 -6.54 2.98
C SER A 13 11.79 -6.47 1.61
N GLY A 14 12.55 -6.47 0.52
CA GLY A 14 11.99 -6.53 -0.84
C GLY A 14 11.39 -7.89 -1.17
N ALA A 15 12.04 -8.97 -0.74
CA ALA A 15 11.53 -10.32 -0.91
C ALA A 15 10.24 -10.55 -0.10
N GLU A 16 10.16 -10.04 1.13
CA GLU A 16 8.95 -10.09 1.95
C GLU A 16 7.77 -9.37 1.27
N GLU A 17 7.99 -8.15 0.78
CA GLU A 17 6.95 -7.36 0.09
C GLU A 17 6.44 -8.11 -1.15
N MET A 18 7.34 -8.57 -2.01
CA MET A 18 6.97 -9.31 -3.22
C MET A 18 6.27 -10.63 -2.90
N THR A 19 6.76 -11.38 -1.91
CA THR A 19 6.13 -12.63 -1.47
C THR A 19 4.72 -12.39 -0.96
N GLY A 20 4.51 -11.31 -0.19
CA GLY A 20 3.20 -10.91 0.29
C GLY A 20 2.21 -10.62 -0.83
N LEU A 21 2.64 -9.89 -1.85
CA LEU A 21 1.83 -9.55 -3.02
C LEU A 21 1.50 -10.79 -3.88
N PHE A 22 2.49 -11.67 -4.10
CA PHE A 22 2.26 -12.92 -4.87
C PHE A 22 1.32 -13.89 -4.16
N ARG A 23 1.44 -14.05 -2.84
CA ARG A 23 0.55 -14.92 -2.05
C ARG A 23 -0.91 -14.50 -2.11
N ARG A 24 -1.17 -13.20 -2.29
CA ARG A 24 -2.52 -12.64 -2.39
C ARG A 24 -3.07 -12.57 -3.82
N GLY A 25 -2.32 -13.10 -4.80
CA GLY A 25 -2.76 -13.10 -6.19
C GLY A 25 -2.81 -11.73 -6.85
N CYS A 26 -2.10 -10.70 -6.28
CA CYS A 26 -2.10 -9.34 -6.82
C CYS A 26 -1.50 -9.22 -8.23
N PHE A 27 -0.85 -10.28 -8.73
CA PHE A 27 -0.18 -10.25 -10.02
C PHE A 27 -0.50 -11.49 -10.85
N LYS A 28 -0.81 -11.26 -12.11
CA LYS A 28 -0.78 -12.27 -13.18
C LYS A 28 0.36 -11.93 -14.13
N LYS A 29 1.10 -12.93 -14.59
CA LYS A 29 2.17 -12.74 -15.56
C LYS A 29 1.60 -12.80 -16.96
N HIS A 30 1.85 -11.78 -17.78
CA HIS A 30 1.52 -11.73 -19.19
C HIS A 30 2.77 -11.45 -20.00
N ARG A 31 2.82 -11.99 -21.23
CA ARG A 31 3.83 -11.58 -22.20
C ARG A 31 3.36 -10.31 -22.87
N VAL A 32 4.28 -9.39 -23.11
CA VAL A 32 3.95 -8.12 -23.83
C VAL A 32 3.43 -8.38 -25.24
N SER A 33 3.87 -9.50 -25.87
CA SER A 33 3.34 -9.94 -27.17
C SER A 33 1.85 -10.23 -27.18
N ASP A 34 1.32 -10.70 -26.04
CA ASP A 34 -0.05 -11.19 -25.91
C ASP A 34 -1.04 -10.04 -25.60
N LEU A 35 -0.51 -8.84 -25.35
CA LEU A 35 -1.30 -7.66 -25.05
C LEU A 35 -1.80 -6.99 -26.32
N THR A 36 -3.06 -6.57 -26.32
CA THR A 36 -3.66 -5.77 -27.38
C THR A 36 -3.01 -4.38 -27.46
N PRO A 37 -3.11 -3.66 -28.60
CA PRO A 37 -2.60 -2.29 -28.71
C PRO A 37 -3.18 -1.34 -27.64
N GLU A 38 -4.45 -1.52 -27.27
CA GLU A 38 -5.09 -0.72 -26.21
C GLU A 38 -4.48 -1.03 -24.84
N GLN A 39 -4.35 -2.29 -24.46
CA GLN A 39 -3.74 -2.70 -23.20
C GLN A 39 -2.29 -2.21 -23.04
N ARG A 40 -1.55 -2.11 -24.17
CA ARG A 40 -0.18 -1.59 -24.14
C ARG A 40 -0.09 -0.12 -23.75
N LYS A 41 -1.14 0.68 -24.02
CA LYS A 41 -1.21 2.09 -23.60
C LYS A 41 -1.32 2.23 -22.08
N HIS A 42 -1.92 1.23 -21.42
CA HIS A 42 -2.12 1.17 -19.96
C HIS A 42 -1.00 0.42 -19.21
N ILE A 43 0.18 0.30 -19.81
CA ILE A 43 1.36 -0.23 -19.12
C ILE A 43 2.00 0.88 -18.30
N PHE A 44 1.85 0.79 -16.98
CA PHE A 44 2.44 1.77 -16.07
C PHE A 44 3.75 1.25 -15.48
N GLY A 45 4.68 2.18 -15.25
CA GLY A 45 5.91 1.85 -14.56
C GLY A 45 5.66 1.58 -13.07
N SER A 46 6.56 0.83 -12.46
CA SER A 46 6.56 0.61 -11.02
C SER A 46 7.94 0.87 -10.43
N ARG A 47 8.01 1.20 -9.15
CA ARG A 47 9.27 1.39 -8.43
C ARG A 47 9.19 0.90 -7.01
N PHE A 48 10.33 0.52 -6.45
CA PHE A 48 10.45 0.26 -5.03
C PHE A 48 10.68 1.55 -4.25
N HIS A 49 9.80 1.81 -3.30
CA HIS A 49 9.93 2.90 -2.34
C HIS A 49 10.59 2.36 -1.07
N HIS A 50 11.76 2.91 -0.75
CA HIS A 50 12.56 2.50 0.39
C HIS A 50 12.32 3.44 1.57
N LYS A 51 11.97 2.91 2.75
CA LYS A 51 11.75 3.68 3.96
C LYS A 51 12.55 3.11 5.13
N ILE A 52 13.37 3.94 5.76
CA ILE A 52 14.06 3.63 7.01
C ILE A 52 13.18 4.08 8.16
N LYS A 53 12.74 3.14 9.01
CA LYS A 53 12.08 3.46 10.26
C LYS A 53 13.11 3.54 11.36
N ARG A 54 13.08 4.64 12.12
CA ARG A 54 13.96 4.87 13.27
C ARG A 54 13.15 4.91 14.56
N HIS A 55 13.77 4.52 15.66
CA HIS A 55 13.20 4.69 16.97
C HIS A 55 13.16 6.19 17.32
N THR A 56 12.00 6.68 17.73
CA THR A 56 11.75 8.14 17.88
C THR A 56 12.69 8.80 18.92
N LYS A 57 12.98 8.09 20.01
CA LYS A 57 13.82 8.65 21.09
C LYS A 57 15.31 8.45 20.88
N THR A 58 15.74 7.30 20.32
CA THR A 58 17.16 6.94 20.21
C THR A 58 17.75 7.17 18.83
N GLY A 59 16.93 7.42 17.80
CA GLY A 59 17.36 7.55 16.41
C GLY A 59 17.90 6.26 15.76
N ILE A 60 17.98 5.17 16.50
CA ILE A 60 18.47 3.88 16.02
C ILE A 60 17.52 3.32 14.96
N ILE A 61 18.08 2.68 13.93
CA ILE A 61 17.29 2.03 12.87
C ILE A 61 16.50 0.87 13.48
N LYS A 62 15.17 0.98 13.42
CA LYS A 62 14.23 -0.05 13.91
C LYS A 62 13.94 -1.08 12.82
N SER A 63 13.70 -0.64 11.59
CA SER A 63 13.41 -1.52 10.45
C SER A 63 13.63 -0.80 9.12
N LEU A 64 13.92 -1.58 8.10
CA LEU A 64 13.96 -1.17 6.71
C LEU A 64 12.70 -1.70 6.04
N LYS A 65 11.94 -0.84 5.36
CA LYS A 65 10.74 -1.25 4.63
C LYS A 65 10.86 -0.90 3.16
N ILE A 66 10.53 -1.85 2.30
CA ILE A 66 10.33 -1.62 0.87
C ILE A 66 8.83 -1.72 0.58
N ARG A 67 8.36 -0.90 -0.34
CA ARG A 67 7.03 -1.01 -0.92
C ARG A 67 7.12 -0.93 -2.43
N LEU A 68 6.42 -1.81 -3.11
CA LEU A 68 6.19 -1.69 -4.53
C LEU A 68 5.10 -0.65 -4.77
N VAL A 69 5.40 0.34 -5.59
CA VAL A 69 4.48 1.44 -5.91
C VAL A 69 4.36 1.57 -7.41
N VAL A 70 3.14 1.57 -7.91
CA VAL A 70 2.84 1.89 -9.31
C VAL A 70 2.97 3.40 -9.52
N MET A 71 3.55 3.81 -10.64
CA MET A 71 3.70 5.21 -10.98
C MET A 71 2.44 5.72 -11.68
N GLY A 72 1.58 6.39 -10.91
CA GLY A 72 0.29 6.89 -11.36
C GLY A 72 0.30 8.24 -12.10
N ASN A 73 1.48 8.80 -12.39
CA ASN A 73 1.60 10.11 -13.02
C ASN A 73 1.05 10.17 -14.46
N ASN A 74 0.95 9.04 -15.12
CA ASN A 74 0.43 8.91 -16.49
C ASN A 74 -0.95 8.24 -16.53
N MET A 75 -1.58 8.03 -15.38
CA MET A 75 -2.92 7.46 -15.30
C MET A 75 -3.99 8.51 -15.58
N THR A 76 -5.02 8.13 -16.32
CA THR A 76 -6.16 8.98 -16.69
C THR A 76 -7.33 8.69 -15.78
N LYS A 77 -7.89 9.74 -15.17
CA LYS A 77 -9.10 9.60 -14.34
C LYS A 77 -10.29 9.22 -15.22
N GLY A 78 -11.05 8.23 -14.79
CA GLY A 78 -12.20 7.69 -15.51
C GLY A 78 -11.88 6.49 -16.40
N GLU A 79 -10.59 6.25 -16.71
CA GLU A 79 -10.12 5.08 -17.47
C GLU A 79 -9.30 4.14 -16.59
N ASP A 80 -8.27 4.67 -15.90
CA ASP A 80 -7.34 3.89 -15.09
C ASP A 80 -7.69 3.89 -13.60
N PHE A 81 -8.43 4.89 -13.14
CA PHE A 81 -8.92 4.98 -11.77
C PHE A 81 -10.17 5.89 -11.70
N THR A 82 -11.06 5.60 -10.76
CA THR A 82 -12.28 6.38 -10.53
C THR A 82 -12.07 7.42 -9.45
N ASP A 83 -11.50 7.02 -8.31
CA ASP A 83 -11.26 7.91 -7.18
C ASP A 83 -9.87 7.66 -6.58
N ALA A 84 -9.19 8.75 -6.25
CA ALA A 84 -7.89 8.73 -5.56
C ALA A 84 -7.99 9.07 -4.07
N PHE A 85 -9.21 9.37 -3.58
CA PHE A 85 -9.42 9.79 -2.21
C PHE A 85 -9.83 8.61 -1.32
N ALA A 86 -9.01 8.33 -0.30
CA ALA A 86 -9.40 7.45 0.80
C ALA A 86 -9.80 8.32 1.99
N PRO A 87 -11.03 8.16 2.54
CA PRO A 87 -11.46 8.93 3.70
C PRO A 87 -10.57 8.62 4.90
N VAL A 88 -9.99 9.66 5.47
CA VAL A 88 -9.17 9.58 6.68
C VAL A 88 -9.90 10.25 7.82
N GLN A 89 -9.92 9.63 8.98
CA GLN A 89 -10.52 10.19 10.18
C GLN A 89 -9.87 11.54 10.53
N ARG A 90 -10.71 12.55 10.75
CA ARG A 90 -10.25 13.86 11.24
C ARG A 90 -9.74 13.72 12.68
N ALA A 91 -8.64 14.41 13.01
CA ALA A 91 -8.06 14.38 14.37
C ALA A 91 -9.07 14.79 15.45
N THR A 92 -10.00 15.72 15.12
CA THR A 92 -11.09 16.13 16.02
C THR A 92 -12.03 15.00 16.34
N ALA A 93 -12.43 14.17 15.37
CA ALA A 93 -13.30 13.02 15.59
C ALA A 93 -12.63 11.98 16.52
N GLY A 94 -11.32 11.73 16.34
CA GLY A 94 -10.57 10.86 17.24
C GLY A 94 -10.52 11.38 18.68
N ARG A 95 -10.35 12.70 18.85
CA ARG A 95 -10.37 13.32 20.21
C ARG A 95 -11.74 13.22 20.87
N ILE A 96 -12.82 13.43 20.12
CA ILE A 96 -14.19 13.28 20.63
C ILE A 96 -14.42 11.85 21.09
N LEU A 97 -14.04 10.85 20.26
CA LEU A 97 -14.16 9.43 20.61
C LEU A 97 -13.40 9.10 21.91
N MET A 98 -12.16 9.57 22.05
CA MET A 98 -11.37 9.36 23.26
C MET A 98 -12.02 10.01 24.50
N SER A 99 -12.56 11.22 24.35
CA SER A 99 -13.25 11.90 25.44
C SER A 99 -14.53 11.18 25.85
N MET A 100 -15.30 10.69 24.88
CA MET A 100 -16.50 9.89 25.15
C MET A 100 -16.16 8.58 25.85
N ALA A 101 -15.14 7.88 25.37
CA ALA A 101 -14.69 6.63 25.98
C ALA A 101 -14.28 6.84 27.45
N ALA A 102 -13.54 7.92 27.74
CA ALA A 102 -13.16 8.25 29.10
C ALA A 102 -14.36 8.63 29.99
N ALA A 103 -15.34 9.37 29.46
CA ALA A 103 -16.52 9.78 30.21
C ALA A 103 -17.50 8.63 30.49
N MET A 104 -17.53 7.63 29.62
CA MET A 104 -18.45 6.49 29.68
C MET A 104 -17.79 5.20 30.18
N ASP A 105 -16.53 5.28 30.65
CA ASP A 105 -15.73 4.14 31.09
C ASP A 105 -15.67 2.99 30.08
N MET A 106 -15.48 3.35 28.79
CA MET A 106 -15.41 2.37 27.67
C MET A 106 -13.96 1.99 27.39
N GLU A 107 -13.74 0.72 27.07
CA GLU A 107 -12.46 0.26 26.55
C GLU A 107 -12.29 0.66 25.09
N MET A 108 -11.07 1.05 24.72
CA MET A 108 -10.70 1.38 23.33
C MET A 108 -9.67 0.40 22.81
N HIS A 109 -9.98 -0.17 21.64
CA HIS A 109 -9.06 -1.06 20.93
C HIS A 109 -8.59 -0.40 19.62
N CYS A 110 -7.29 -0.55 19.34
CA CYS A 110 -6.70 -0.12 18.07
C CYS A 110 -6.37 -1.35 17.24
N VAL A 111 -6.88 -1.38 16.01
CA VAL A 111 -6.64 -2.47 15.06
C VAL A 111 -5.91 -1.91 13.84
N ASP A 112 -4.84 -2.56 13.41
CA ASP A 112 -4.11 -2.24 12.18
C ASP A 112 -4.18 -3.44 11.22
N PHE A 113 -4.72 -3.21 10.04
CA PHE A 113 -4.80 -4.24 9.00
C PHE A 113 -3.54 -4.21 8.15
N SER A 114 -2.77 -5.30 8.19
CA SER A 114 -1.60 -5.45 7.33
C SER A 114 -2.02 -5.53 5.87
N GLN A 115 -1.52 -4.60 5.04
CA GLN A 115 -1.79 -4.55 3.61
C GLN A 115 -3.30 -4.46 3.27
N ALA A 116 -4.06 -3.65 4.02
CA ALA A 116 -5.51 -3.54 3.95
C ALA A 116 -6.07 -3.40 2.51
N PHE A 117 -5.44 -2.56 1.69
CA PHE A 117 -5.90 -2.30 0.31
C PHE A 117 -5.87 -3.50 -0.64
N ILE A 118 -5.02 -4.48 -0.36
CA ILE A 118 -4.92 -5.69 -1.18
C ILE A 118 -5.62 -6.90 -0.56
N GLN A 119 -6.37 -6.69 0.52
CA GLN A 119 -7.22 -7.71 1.13
C GLN A 119 -8.64 -7.69 0.57
N ALA A 120 -9.07 -6.59 -0.06
CA ALA A 120 -10.31 -6.54 -0.80
C ALA A 120 -10.25 -7.52 -1.98
N LEU A 121 -11.23 -8.39 -2.09
CA LEU A 121 -11.38 -9.26 -3.25
C LEU A 121 -11.86 -8.43 -4.43
N TRP A 122 -11.36 -8.76 -5.63
CA TRP A 122 -11.79 -8.07 -6.86
C TRP A 122 -13.28 -8.23 -7.12
N ASP A 123 -13.83 -9.39 -6.75
CA ASP A 123 -15.25 -9.73 -6.91
C ASP A 123 -16.18 -8.95 -5.96
N ASP A 124 -15.61 -8.32 -4.91
CA ASP A 124 -16.35 -7.47 -3.97
C ASP A 124 -16.42 -6.00 -4.43
N LEU A 125 -15.80 -5.67 -5.56
CA LEU A 125 -15.85 -4.32 -6.11
C LEU A 125 -17.21 -4.08 -6.81
N PRO A 126 -17.76 -2.86 -6.71
CA PRO A 126 -18.93 -2.47 -7.48
C PRO A 126 -18.70 -2.68 -8.98
N GLU A 127 -19.76 -3.06 -9.73
CA GLU A 127 -19.70 -3.33 -11.17
C GLU A 127 -19.26 -2.13 -12.02
N ASP A 128 -19.37 -0.93 -11.48
CA ASP A 128 -18.99 0.32 -12.11
C ASP A 128 -17.49 0.65 -12.01
N VAL A 129 -16.71 -0.18 -11.32
CA VAL A 129 -15.25 -0.03 -11.29
C VAL A 129 -14.64 -0.67 -12.52
N PRO A 130 -13.88 0.06 -13.36
CA PRO A 130 -13.22 -0.48 -14.54
C PRO A 130 -12.28 -1.64 -14.19
N GLN A 131 -12.43 -2.77 -14.87
CA GLN A 131 -11.61 -3.98 -14.70
C GLN A 131 -10.35 -3.94 -15.55
#